data_61a997c19480d9c746e2690e1020dbf1
#
_entry.id   61a997c19480d9c746e2690e1020dbf1
#
_cell.length_a   1.000
_cell.length_b   1.000
_cell.length_c   1.000
_cell.angle_alpha   90.00
_cell.angle_beta   90.00
_cell.angle_gamma   90.00
#
_symmetry.space_group_name_H-M   'P 1'
#
loop_
_entity.id
_entity.type
_entity.pdbx_description
1 polymer ?
#
loop_
_entity_poly.entity_id
_entity_poly.type
_entity_poly.pdbx_seq_one_letter_code
_entity_poly.pdbx_strand_id
1 'polypeptide(L)'
;MDDEASAPELSLTAYAVLGMLSMNGELLTAGEIKQRAAFALKFFWGAPAVSHIRRELHRMLQLELVEEREIPIGGERRAQAFQITGQGEQHLRAWVGAGGADEAVATRNPMLLRVFLGRGHPVPEVLKLIDARLRQGEEELGDVLWGRRRADEIGLTPQPDRKFSAAVSDYVIRQLYFEQANLRQLRDTIAGFDEAAVTGNDHRPHQPLLRPRRDPMTEPPH
;
A
#
# COMPACT_ATOMS: atom_id res chain seq x y z
N MET A 1 -28.03 -25.97 17.60
CA MET A 1 -26.62 -25.71 17.88
C MET A 1 -25.97 -25.67 16.50
N ASP A 2 -26.19 -24.53 15.85
CA ASP A 2 -25.77 -24.31 14.46
C ASP A 2 -24.29 -24.02 14.49
N ASP A 3 -23.54 -24.91 13.84
CA ASP A 3 -22.14 -24.77 13.54
C ASP A 3 -22.03 -23.65 12.47
N GLU A 4 -21.89 -22.41 12.92
CA GLU A 4 -21.68 -21.26 12.06
C GLU A 4 -20.28 -21.44 11.45
N ALA A 5 -20.25 -22.15 10.31
CA ALA A 5 -19.05 -22.38 9.54
C ALA A 5 -18.42 -21.01 9.25
N SER A 6 -17.41 -20.65 10.04
CA SER A 6 -16.62 -19.43 9.86
C SER A 6 -16.21 -19.35 8.40
N ALA A 7 -16.63 -18.27 7.72
CA ALA A 7 -16.26 -18.05 6.33
C ALA A 7 -14.75 -18.14 6.19
N PRO A 8 -14.21 -18.79 5.15
CA PRO A 8 -12.78 -19.02 5.00
C PRO A 8 -12.05 -17.68 4.97
N GLU A 9 -11.11 -17.50 5.91
CA GLU A 9 -10.30 -16.29 6.01
C GLU A 9 -9.41 -16.15 4.76
N LEU A 10 -9.66 -15.09 3.98
CA LEU A 10 -8.89 -14.76 2.79
C LEU A 10 -7.68 -13.89 3.16
N SER A 11 -6.62 -13.96 2.34
CA SER A 11 -5.50 -13.03 2.46
C SER A 11 -5.93 -11.61 2.03
N LEU A 12 -5.27 -10.59 2.57
CA LEU A 12 -5.49 -9.20 2.12
C LEU A 12 -5.23 -9.03 0.60
N THR A 13 -4.33 -9.83 0.03
CA THR A 13 -4.12 -9.88 -1.43
C THR A 13 -5.36 -10.42 -2.16
N ALA A 14 -6.03 -11.44 -1.62
CA ALA A 14 -7.28 -11.95 -2.20
C ALA A 14 -8.38 -10.90 -2.17
N TYR A 15 -8.54 -10.16 -1.07
CA TYR A 15 -9.49 -9.05 -0.99
C TYR A 15 -9.16 -7.91 -1.95
N ALA A 16 -7.87 -7.59 -2.14
CA ALA A 16 -7.46 -6.63 -3.16
C ALA A 16 -7.84 -7.10 -4.57
N VAL A 17 -7.66 -8.39 -4.89
CA VAL A 17 -8.05 -8.98 -6.17
C VAL A 17 -9.57 -8.97 -6.35
N LEU A 18 -10.35 -9.38 -5.35
CA LEU A 18 -11.82 -9.29 -5.37
C LEU A 18 -12.30 -7.85 -5.60
N GLY A 19 -11.69 -6.89 -4.91
CA GLY A 19 -11.98 -5.47 -5.10
C GLY A 19 -11.70 -4.99 -6.52
N MET A 20 -10.62 -5.44 -7.17
CA MET A 20 -10.34 -5.08 -8.57
C MET A 20 -11.37 -5.68 -9.53
N LEU A 21 -11.85 -6.90 -9.28
CA LEU A 21 -12.89 -7.55 -10.09
C LEU A 21 -14.27 -6.91 -9.87
N SER A 22 -14.59 -6.50 -8.65
CA SER A 22 -15.87 -5.87 -8.28
C SER A 22 -16.05 -4.48 -8.91
N MET A 23 -14.96 -3.71 -9.11
CA MET A 23 -15.05 -2.31 -9.51
C MET A 23 -15.85 -2.04 -10.80
N ASN A 24 -15.84 -2.94 -11.79
CA ASN A 24 -16.52 -2.77 -13.07
C ASN A 24 -17.38 -3.97 -13.47
N GLY A 25 -17.36 -5.07 -12.70
CA GLY A 25 -18.04 -6.32 -13.07
C GLY A 25 -17.50 -6.95 -14.37
N GLU A 26 -16.29 -6.58 -14.80
CA GLU A 26 -15.68 -7.01 -16.05
C GLU A 26 -14.89 -8.31 -15.86
N LEU A 27 -14.78 -9.06 -16.97
CA LEU A 27 -13.84 -10.18 -17.05
C LEU A 27 -12.42 -9.65 -17.21
N LEU A 28 -11.53 -10.00 -16.26
CA LEU A 28 -10.15 -9.55 -16.25
C LEU A 28 -9.18 -10.73 -16.20
N THR A 29 -8.14 -10.68 -17.00
CA THR A 29 -6.98 -11.57 -16.88
C THR A 29 -6.15 -11.20 -15.65
N ALA A 30 -5.34 -12.14 -15.15
CA ALA A 30 -4.42 -11.86 -14.03
C ALA A 30 -3.43 -10.71 -14.34
N GLY A 31 -3.08 -10.51 -15.62
CA GLY A 31 -2.25 -9.39 -16.07
C GLY A 31 -2.96 -8.04 -15.95
N GLU A 32 -4.22 -7.97 -16.37
CA GLU A 32 -5.06 -6.77 -16.27
C GLU A 32 -5.37 -6.43 -14.80
N ILE A 33 -5.64 -7.44 -13.96
CA ILE A 33 -5.79 -7.25 -12.51
C ILE A 33 -4.53 -6.61 -11.93
N LYS A 34 -3.33 -7.11 -12.30
CA LYS A 34 -2.06 -6.51 -11.87
C LYS A 34 -1.93 -5.06 -12.31
N GLN A 35 -2.25 -4.75 -13.57
CA GLN A 35 -2.17 -3.38 -14.10
C GLN A 35 -3.11 -2.44 -13.35
N ARG A 36 -4.34 -2.86 -13.11
CA ARG A 36 -5.31 -2.06 -12.33
C ARG A 36 -4.88 -1.88 -10.88
N ALA A 37 -4.40 -2.94 -10.24
CA ALA A 37 -3.87 -2.85 -8.87
C ALA A 37 -2.64 -1.94 -8.79
N ALA A 38 -1.73 -2.00 -9.79
CA ALA A 38 -0.58 -1.10 -9.87
C ALA A 38 -0.97 0.37 -10.02
N PHE A 39 -2.12 0.66 -10.62
CA PHE A 39 -2.64 2.02 -10.74
C PHE A 39 -3.41 2.44 -9.49
N ALA A 40 -4.35 1.61 -9.02
CA ALA A 40 -5.29 1.97 -7.96
C ALA A 40 -4.73 1.85 -6.54
N LEU A 41 -3.86 0.86 -6.29
CA LEU A 41 -3.42 0.49 -4.93
C LEU A 41 -1.95 0.86 -4.64
N LYS A 42 -1.19 1.30 -5.65
CA LYS A 42 0.28 1.53 -5.60
C LYS A 42 0.73 2.31 -4.37
N PHE A 43 -0.01 3.34 -3.99
CA PHE A 43 0.45 4.32 -3.01
C PHE A 43 0.10 4.02 -1.55
N PHE A 44 -0.77 3.04 -1.30
CA PHE A 44 -1.17 2.70 0.07
C PHE A 44 -1.14 1.19 0.38
N TRP A 45 -1.18 0.35 -0.65
CA TRP A 45 -1.14 -1.11 -0.48
C TRP A 45 0.02 -1.76 -1.24
N GLY A 46 0.31 -1.25 -2.44
CA GLY A 46 1.22 -1.85 -3.40
C GLY A 46 0.51 -2.80 -4.37
N ALA A 47 1.15 -3.07 -5.52
CA ALA A 47 0.61 -3.98 -6.51
C ALA A 47 1.15 -5.40 -6.27
N PRO A 48 0.27 -6.42 -6.07
CA PRO A 48 0.70 -7.80 -5.94
C PRO A 48 1.42 -8.32 -7.20
N ALA A 49 2.37 -9.22 -7.05
CA ALA A 49 2.96 -9.90 -8.18
C ALA A 49 1.93 -10.79 -8.90
N VAL A 50 2.04 -10.95 -10.24
CA VAL A 50 1.10 -11.77 -11.04
C VAL A 50 1.00 -13.21 -10.50
N SER A 51 2.12 -13.77 -10.02
CA SER A 51 2.12 -15.11 -9.42
C SER A 51 1.26 -15.21 -8.16
N HIS A 52 1.27 -14.19 -7.32
CA HIS A 52 0.41 -14.11 -6.14
C HIS A 52 -1.06 -13.96 -6.55
N ILE A 53 -1.36 -13.08 -7.52
CA ILE A 53 -2.70 -12.92 -8.06
C ILE A 53 -3.25 -14.25 -8.58
N ARG A 54 -2.48 -14.99 -9.38
CA ARG A 54 -2.89 -16.31 -9.90
C ARG A 54 -3.17 -17.31 -8.80
N ARG A 55 -2.34 -17.35 -7.77
CA ARG A 55 -2.54 -18.25 -6.62
C ARG A 55 -3.84 -17.93 -5.88
N GLU A 56 -4.11 -16.66 -5.63
CA GLU A 56 -5.35 -16.24 -4.97
C GLU A 56 -6.59 -16.48 -5.85
N LEU A 57 -6.50 -16.24 -7.17
CA LEU A 57 -7.58 -16.54 -8.11
C LEU A 57 -7.91 -18.04 -8.09
N HIS A 58 -6.89 -18.92 -8.11
CA HIS A 58 -7.12 -20.37 -8.05
C HIS A 58 -7.79 -20.77 -6.73
N ARG A 59 -7.37 -20.20 -5.59
CA ARG A 59 -8.02 -20.43 -4.30
C ARG A 59 -9.46 -19.95 -4.29
N MET A 60 -9.72 -18.77 -4.86
CA MET A 60 -11.06 -18.17 -4.90
C MET A 60 -12.01 -18.89 -5.86
N LEU A 61 -11.50 -19.55 -6.93
CA LEU A 61 -12.29 -20.46 -7.75
C LEU A 61 -12.77 -21.66 -6.95
N GLN A 62 -11.92 -22.27 -6.12
CA GLN A 62 -12.29 -23.38 -5.26
C GLN A 62 -13.35 -23.01 -4.20
N LEU A 63 -13.40 -21.73 -3.83
CA LEU A 63 -14.36 -21.15 -2.88
C LEU A 63 -15.59 -20.56 -3.58
N GLU A 64 -15.71 -20.69 -4.91
CA GLU A 64 -16.80 -20.15 -5.72
C GLU A 64 -16.98 -18.61 -5.61
N LEU A 65 -15.93 -17.90 -5.18
CA LEU A 65 -15.93 -16.43 -5.03
C LEU A 65 -15.68 -15.72 -6.37
N VAL A 66 -15.06 -16.41 -7.32
CA VAL A 66 -14.84 -15.94 -8.69
C VAL A 66 -15.20 -17.05 -9.66
N GLU A 67 -15.56 -16.68 -10.87
CA GLU A 67 -15.72 -17.60 -12.02
C GLU A 67 -14.66 -17.31 -13.07
N GLU A 68 -14.30 -18.34 -13.84
CA GLU A 68 -13.28 -18.29 -14.88
C GLU A 68 -13.94 -18.46 -16.25
N ARG A 69 -13.47 -17.71 -17.25
CA ARG A 69 -13.85 -17.89 -18.67
C ARG A 69 -12.62 -17.71 -19.56
N GLU A 70 -12.58 -18.49 -20.62
CA GLU A 70 -11.63 -18.26 -21.70
C GLU A 70 -12.09 -17.12 -22.61
N ILE A 71 -11.23 -16.13 -22.81
CA ILE A 71 -11.46 -15.01 -23.72
C ILE A 71 -10.41 -14.98 -24.84
N PRO A 72 -10.77 -14.55 -26.05
CA PRO A 72 -9.80 -14.33 -27.12
C PRO A 72 -8.96 -13.07 -26.82
N ILE A 73 -7.64 -13.17 -26.96
CA ILE A 73 -6.70 -12.05 -26.76
C ILE A 73 -5.96 -11.63 -28.02
N GLY A 74 -6.45 -12.08 -29.18
CA GLY A 74 -5.92 -11.76 -30.49
C GLY A 74 -5.43 -12.99 -31.26
N GLY A 75 -5.86 -13.12 -32.51
CA GLY A 75 -5.63 -14.31 -33.35
C GLY A 75 -6.23 -15.56 -32.70
N GLU A 76 -5.48 -16.66 -32.70
CA GLU A 76 -5.90 -17.94 -32.11
C GLU A 76 -5.58 -18.03 -30.60
N ARG A 77 -5.00 -16.98 -30.02
CA ARG A 77 -4.59 -17.01 -28.60
C ARG A 77 -5.79 -16.77 -27.69
N ARG A 78 -5.89 -17.57 -26.64
CA ARG A 78 -6.88 -17.44 -25.57
C ARG A 78 -6.19 -17.18 -24.24
N ALA A 79 -6.89 -16.49 -23.34
CA ALA A 79 -6.44 -16.27 -21.98
C ALA A 79 -7.58 -16.57 -21.00
N GLN A 80 -7.20 -16.99 -19.81
CA GLN A 80 -8.10 -17.12 -18.67
C GLN A 80 -8.40 -15.75 -18.12
N ALA A 81 -9.68 -15.40 -18.06
CA ALA A 81 -10.20 -14.19 -17.44
C ALA A 81 -11.18 -14.56 -16.33
N PHE A 82 -11.25 -13.72 -15.32
CA PHE A 82 -11.97 -13.96 -14.09
C PHE A 82 -12.99 -12.85 -13.84
N GLN A 83 -14.11 -13.22 -13.25
CA GLN A 83 -15.15 -12.30 -12.82
C GLN A 83 -15.56 -12.65 -11.39
N ILE A 84 -15.92 -11.66 -10.58
CA ILE A 84 -16.44 -11.90 -9.23
C ILE A 84 -17.86 -12.49 -9.31
N THR A 85 -18.15 -13.43 -8.43
CA THR A 85 -19.50 -14.00 -8.29
C THR A 85 -20.33 -13.19 -7.29
N GLY A 86 -21.65 -13.45 -7.23
CA GLY A 86 -22.52 -12.88 -6.19
C GLY A 86 -22.06 -13.25 -4.76
N GLN A 87 -21.53 -14.46 -4.57
CA GLN A 87 -20.95 -14.90 -3.30
C GLN A 87 -19.66 -14.13 -2.99
N GLY A 88 -18.80 -13.92 -4.00
CA GLY A 88 -17.59 -13.09 -3.86
C GLY A 88 -17.91 -11.65 -3.45
N GLU A 89 -18.94 -11.05 -4.04
CA GLU A 89 -19.43 -9.72 -3.67
C GLU A 89 -19.91 -9.64 -2.22
N GLN A 90 -20.65 -10.66 -1.77
CA GLN A 90 -21.11 -10.73 -0.38
C GLN A 90 -19.94 -10.86 0.59
N HIS A 91 -18.96 -11.72 0.25
CA HIS A 91 -17.77 -11.95 1.06
C HIS A 91 -16.90 -10.68 1.17
N LEU A 92 -16.72 -9.96 0.05
CA LEU A 92 -16.01 -8.67 0.04
C LEU A 92 -16.73 -7.63 0.90
N ARG A 93 -18.05 -7.52 0.80
CA ARG A 93 -18.84 -6.57 1.61
C ARG A 93 -18.78 -6.90 3.10
N ALA A 94 -18.86 -8.18 3.47
CA ALA A 94 -18.72 -8.60 4.85
C ALA A 94 -17.36 -8.23 5.43
N TRP A 95 -16.27 -8.47 4.69
CA TRP A 95 -14.92 -8.10 5.11
C TRP A 95 -14.74 -6.59 5.31
N VAL A 96 -15.23 -5.76 4.36
CA VAL A 96 -15.17 -4.30 4.48
C VAL A 96 -15.94 -3.82 5.73
N GLY A 97 -17.05 -4.47 6.07
CA GLY A 97 -17.88 -4.10 7.23
C GLY A 97 -17.38 -4.65 8.57
N ALA A 98 -16.54 -5.69 8.56
CA ALA A 98 -16.08 -6.35 9.79
C ALA A 98 -15.12 -5.47 10.64
N GLY A 99 -14.54 -4.43 10.04
CA GLY A 99 -13.63 -3.50 10.72
C GLY A 99 -12.32 -4.16 11.13
N GLY A 100 -11.23 -3.41 11.03
CA GLY A 100 -9.87 -3.84 11.37
C GLY A 100 -9.17 -2.76 12.19
N ALA A 101 -9.80 -2.28 13.28
CA ALA A 101 -9.23 -1.20 14.10
C ALA A 101 -7.85 -1.55 14.67
N ASP A 102 -7.54 -2.85 14.78
CA ASP A 102 -6.28 -3.37 15.33
C ASP A 102 -5.23 -3.67 14.25
N GLU A 103 -5.51 -3.41 12.97
CA GLU A 103 -4.54 -3.60 11.90
C GLU A 103 -3.42 -2.57 12.00
N ALA A 104 -2.25 -3.01 12.47
CA ALA A 104 -1.08 -2.14 12.58
C ALA A 104 -0.58 -1.72 11.19
N VAL A 105 -0.49 -0.42 10.95
CA VAL A 105 0.15 0.12 9.75
C VAL A 105 1.66 -0.02 9.89
N ALA A 106 2.26 -1.00 9.21
CA ALA A 106 3.71 -1.17 9.16
C ALA A 106 4.31 -0.33 8.03
N THR A 107 4.95 0.78 8.39
CA THR A 107 5.70 1.59 7.43
C THR A 107 7.16 1.17 7.42
N ARG A 108 7.66 0.66 6.29
CA ARG A 108 9.07 0.39 6.05
C ARG A 108 9.61 1.40 5.05
N ASN A 109 10.49 2.28 5.53
CA ASN A 109 11.15 3.29 4.69
C ASN A 109 12.67 3.02 4.67
N PRO A 110 13.20 2.33 3.63
CA PRO A 110 14.61 1.99 3.53
C PRO A 110 15.52 3.24 3.44
N MET A 111 15.03 4.33 2.86
CA MET A 111 15.80 5.57 2.78
C MET A 111 15.99 6.18 4.17
N LEU A 112 14.91 6.32 4.95
CA LEU A 112 15.01 6.82 6.33
C LEU A 112 15.89 5.93 7.21
N LEU A 113 15.83 4.60 7.02
CA LEU A 113 16.74 3.69 7.73
C LEU A 113 18.21 3.98 7.38
N ARG A 114 18.52 4.22 6.11
CA ARG A 114 19.89 4.57 5.68
C ARG A 114 20.32 5.91 6.26
N VAL A 115 19.44 6.91 6.25
CA VAL A 115 19.71 8.22 6.88
C VAL A 115 19.95 8.07 8.37
N PHE A 116 19.12 7.30 9.07
CA PHE A 116 19.25 7.01 10.51
C PHE A 116 20.60 6.33 10.84
N LEU A 117 21.06 5.44 9.96
CA LEU A 117 22.34 4.74 10.10
C LEU A 117 23.52 5.51 9.46
N GLY A 118 23.31 6.75 9.01
CA GLY A 118 24.27 7.53 8.23
C GLY A 118 25.50 8.05 9.00
N ARG A 119 25.63 7.72 10.29
CA ARG A 119 26.82 8.08 11.09
C ARG A 119 28.10 7.62 10.40
N GLY A 120 29.09 8.51 10.32
CA GLY A 120 30.39 8.24 9.69
C GLY A 120 30.40 8.38 8.16
N HIS A 121 29.27 8.71 7.55
CA HIS A 121 29.20 9.02 6.13
C HIS A 121 29.25 10.53 5.87
N PRO A 122 29.88 10.97 4.76
CA PRO A 122 29.89 12.38 4.37
C PRO A 122 28.46 12.92 4.18
N VAL A 123 28.18 14.10 4.72
CA VAL A 123 26.89 14.78 4.60
C VAL A 123 26.37 14.83 3.16
N PRO A 124 27.19 15.17 2.13
CA PRO A 124 26.72 15.20 0.74
C PRO A 124 26.22 13.85 0.22
N GLU A 125 26.73 12.71 0.71
CA GLU A 125 26.28 11.38 0.31
C GLU A 125 24.90 11.07 0.89
N VAL A 126 24.66 11.43 2.15
CA VAL A 126 23.36 11.29 2.79
C VAL A 126 22.33 12.20 2.11
N LEU A 127 22.68 13.42 1.76
CA LEU A 127 21.81 14.33 1.02
C LEU A 127 21.38 13.78 -0.35
N LYS A 128 22.26 13.08 -1.07
CA LYS A 128 21.92 12.43 -2.35
C LYS A 128 20.79 11.42 -2.21
N LEU A 129 20.71 10.70 -1.08
CA LEU A 129 19.65 9.74 -0.83
C LEU A 129 18.28 10.45 -0.69
N ILE A 130 18.26 11.56 0.03
CA ILE A 130 17.06 12.37 0.24
C ILE A 130 16.64 13.03 -1.08
N ASP A 131 17.57 13.61 -1.82
CA ASP A 131 17.31 14.23 -3.12
C ASP A 131 16.75 13.22 -4.14
N ALA A 132 17.24 11.98 -4.12
CA ALA A 132 16.70 10.91 -4.96
C ALA A 132 15.26 10.57 -4.59
N ARG A 133 14.93 10.49 -3.29
CA ARG A 133 13.55 10.23 -2.83
C ARG A 133 12.61 11.40 -3.12
N LEU A 134 13.09 12.64 -3.00
CA LEU A 134 12.33 13.84 -3.39
C LEU A 134 11.92 13.79 -4.86
N ARG A 135 12.87 13.51 -5.78
CA ARG A 135 12.56 13.37 -7.22
C ARG A 135 11.54 12.25 -7.49
N GLN A 136 11.74 11.08 -6.87
CA GLN A 136 10.80 9.98 -7.00
C GLN A 136 9.41 10.35 -6.50
N GLY A 137 9.30 11.06 -5.39
CA GLY A 137 8.02 11.51 -4.84
C GLY A 137 7.33 12.57 -5.71
N GLU A 138 8.09 13.41 -6.43
CA GLU A 138 7.53 14.34 -7.43
C GLU A 138 6.95 13.59 -8.63
N GLU A 139 7.62 12.54 -9.12
CA GLU A 139 7.11 11.66 -10.16
C GLU A 139 5.83 10.93 -9.71
N GLU A 140 5.85 10.35 -8.51
CA GLU A 140 4.70 9.67 -7.90
C GLU A 140 3.49 10.60 -7.76
N LEU A 141 3.70 11.83 -7.31
CA LEU A 141 2.65 12.85 -7.21
C LEU A 141 2.10 13.21 -8.60
N GLY A 142 2.97 13.36 -9.59
CA GLY A 142 2.61 13.60 -10.98
C GLY A 142 1.69 12.49 -11.52
N ASP A 143 2.03 11.22 -11.26
CA ASP A 143 1.25 10.05 -11.67
C ASP A 143 -0.16 10.05 -11.05
N VAL A 144 -0.26 10.31 -9.74
CA VAL A 144 -1.56 10.34 -9.04
C VAL A 144 -2.43 11.47 -9.55
N LEU A 145 -1.87 12.66 -9.71
CA LEU A 145 -2.59 13.83 -10.21
C LEU A 145 -3.04 13.64 -11.66
N TRP A 146 -2.21 12.99 -12.49
CA TRP A 146 -2.60 12.61 -13.85
C TRP A 146 -3.77 11.62 -13.83
N GLY A 147 -3.68 10.58 -13.01
CA GLY A 147 -4.74 9.57 -12.87
C GLY A 147 -6.06 10.19 -12.40
N ARG A 148 -5.99 11.14 -11.46
CA ARG A 148 -7.16 11.87 -10.97
C ARG A 148 -7.82 12.68 -12.10
N ARG A 149 -7.04 13.49 -12.84
CA ARG A 149 -7.56 14.26 -13.98
C ARG A 149 -8.16 13.34 -15.02
N ARG A 150 -7.49 12.23 -15.33
CA ARG A 150 -8.00 11.29 -16.33
C ARG A 150 -9.32 10.65 -15.93
N ALA A 151 -9.49 10.31 -14.66
CA ALA A 151 -10.76 9.82 -14.13
C ALA A 151 -11.89 10.85 -14.26
N ASP A 152 -11.60 12.13 -14.02
CA ASP A 152 -12.56 13.23 -14.21
C ASP A 152 -12.93 13.40 -15.69
N GLU A 153 -11.95 13.42 -16.59
CA GLU A 153 -12.16 13.58 -18.05
C GLU A 153 -13.06 12.49 -18.65
N ILE A 154 -12.93 11.26 -18.17
CA ILE A 154 -13.73 10.12 -18.69
C ILE A 154 -14.99 9.87 -17.84
N GLY A 155 -15.34 10.79 -16.95
CA GLY A 155 -16.60 10.77 -16.19
C GLY A 155 -16.68 9.69 -15.11
N LEU A 156 -15.56 9.18 -14.60
CA LEU A 156 -15.56 8.17 -13.53
C LEU A 156 -15.77 8.77 -12.14
N THR A 157 -15.32 10.00 -11.91
CA THR A 157 -15.33 10.61 -10.56
C THR A 157 -16.74 10.89 -10.01
N PRO A 158 -17.74 11.32 -10.81
CA PRO A 158 -19.08 11.57 -10.28
C PRO A 158 -19.90 10.31 -9.99
N GLN A 159 -19.42 9.12 -10.37
CA GLN A 159 -20.17 7.88 -10.17
C GLN A 159 -20.24 7.50 -8.68
N PRO A 160 -21.40 7.10 -8.15
CA PRO A 160 -21.60 6.81 -6.73
C PRO A 160 -20.65 5.73 -6.17
N ASP A 161 -20.37 4.71 -6.97
CA ASP A 161 -19.47 3.58 -6.66
C ASP A 161 -17.98 3.99 -6.58
N ARG A 162 -17.62 5.17 -7.11
CA ARG A 162 -16.25 5.69 -7.15
C ARG A 162 -15.90 6.69 -6.03
N LYS A 163 -16.89 7.08 -5.21
CA LYS A 163 -16.68 8.09 -4.16
C LYS A 163 -15.60 7.69 -3.16
N PHE A 164 -15.55 6.43 -2.75
CA PHE A 164 -14.53 5.95 -1.81
C PHE A 164 -13.14 5.94 -2.43
N SER A 165 -12.98 5.45 -3.66
CA SER A 165 -11.69 5.46 -4.35
C SER A 165 -11.20 6.88 -4.62
N ALA A 166 -12.09 7.83 -4.92
CA ALA A 166 -11.77 9.24 -5.06
C ALA A 166 -11.26 9.83 -3.73
N ALA A 167 -11.95 9.58 -2.62
CA ALA A 167 -11.55 10.04 -1.29
C ALA A 167 -10.18 9.46 -0.86
N VAL A 168 -9.92 8.19 -1.16
CA VAL A 168 -8.61 7.56 -0.91
C VAL A 168 -7.53 8.21 -1.78
N SER A 169 -7.81 8.53 -3.06
CA SER A 169 -6.87 9.26 -3.91
C SER A 169 -6.53 10.64 -3.35
N ASP A 170 -7.51 11.38 -2.85
CA ASP A 170 -7.29 12.67 -2.20
C ASP A 170 -6.46 12.53 -0.91
N TYR A 171 -6.66 11.47 -0.14
CA TYR A 171 -5.83 11.15 1.02
C TYR A 171 -4.38 10.89 0.59
N VAL A 172 -4.15 10.06 -0.43
CA VAL A 172 -2.81 9.75 -0.96
C VAL A 172 -2.09 11.01 -1.46
N ILE A 173 -2.79 11.90 -2.20
CA ILE A 173 -2.23 13.17 -2.66
C ILE A 173 -1.73 14.00 -1.47
N ARG A 174 -2.54 14.13 -0.41
CA ARG A 174 -2.13 14.85 0.80
C ARG A 174 -0.93 14.21 1.50
N GLN A 175 -0.88 12.87 1.55
CA GLN A 175 0.27 12.14 2.12
C GLN A 175 1.56 12.39 1.34
N LEU A 176 1.50 12.39 0.01
CA LEU A 176 2.67 12.67 -0.84
C LEU A 176 3.16 14.12 -0.67
N TYR A 177 2.27 15.10 -0.59
CA TYR A 177 2.66 16.49 -0.28
C TYR A 177 3.31 16.60 1.10
N PHE A 178 2.75 15.92 2.11
CA PHE A 178 3.30 15.93 3.46
C PHE A 178 4.68 15.27 3.51
N GLU A 179 4.86 14.13 2.85
CA GLU A 179 6.17 13.46 2.75
C GLU A 179 7.19 14.39 2.10
N GLN A 180 6.84 15.05 0.98
CA GLN A 180 7.70 16.00 0.29
C GLN A 180 8.16 17.15 1.21
N ALA A 181 7.23 17.72 1.98
CA ALA A 181 7.57 18.78 2.93
C ALA A 181 8.52 18.28 4.04
N ASN A 182 8.23 17.11 4.62
CA ASN A 182 9.09 16.51 5.65
C ASN A 182 10.48 16.17 5.13
N LEU A 183 10.60 15.66 3.90
CA LEU A 183 11.89 15.35 3.30
C LEU A 183 12.72 16.60 3.03
N ARG A 184 12.11 17.71 2.59
CA ARG A 184 12.81 19.00 2.44
C ARG A 184 13.32 19.49 3.79
N GLN A 185 12.50 19.44 4.82
CA GLN A 185 12.90 19.82 6.18
C GLN A 185 14.04 18.93 6.71
N LEU A 186 13.95 17.61 6.51
CA LEU A 186 15.01 16.67 6.87
C LEU A 186 16.32 16.99 6.13
N ARG A 187 16.24 17.28 4.83
CA ARG A 187 17.35 17.66 3.98
C ARG A 187 18.02 18.92 4.51
N ASP A 188 17.25 19.96 4.81
CA ASP A 188 17.77 21.24 5.30
C ASP A 188 18.43 21.06 6.68
N THR A 189 17.86 20.25 7.56
CA THR A 189 18.43 19.91 8.87
C THR A 189 19.79 19.23 8.71
N ILE A 190 19.91 18.23 7.82
CA ILE A 190 21.14 17.47 7.60
C ILE A 190 22.18 18.34 6.89
N ALA A 191 21.78 19.21 5.95
CA ALA A 191 22.67 20.15 5.29
C ALA A 191 23.33 21.15 6.25
N GLY A 192 22.70 21.41 7.40
CA GLY A 192 23.26 22.24 8.47
C GLY A 192 24.21 21.52 9.44
N PHE A 193 24.46 20.21 9.25
CA PHE A 193 25.36 19.47 10.14
C PHE A 193 26.82 19.83 9.85
N ASP A 194 27.61 19.96 10.93
CA ASP A 194 29.06 20.03 10.83
C ASP A 194 29.62 18.66 10.42
N GLU A 195 30.23 18.58 9.24
CA GLU A 195 30.75 17.35 8.68
C GLU A 195 31.80 16.68 9.58
N ALA A 196 32.66 17.48 10.23
CA ALA A 196 33.69 16.99 11.15
C ALA A 196 33.04 16.33 12.40
N ALA A 197 31.96 16.89 12.89
CA ALA A 197 31.22 16.35 14.03
C ALA A 197 30.46 15.06 13.70
N VAL A 198 29.94 14.93 12.47
CA VAL A 198 29.16 13.76 12.03
C VAL A 198 30.04 12.58 11.65
N THR A 199 31.19 12.82 11.03
CA THR A 199 32.16 11.79 10.62
C THR A 199 33.13 11.37 11.72
N GLY A 200 33.24 12.18 12.79
CA GLY A 200 34.10 11.91 13.93
C GLY A 200 33.76 10.62 14.68
N ASN A 201 34.79 9.87 15.08
CA ASN A 201 34.65 8.57 15.75
C ASN A 201 34.61 8.70 17.29
N ASP A 202 34.09 9.81 17.81
CA ASP A 202 34.01 10.06 19.26
C ASP A 202 32.90 9.20 19.92
N HIS A 203 33.30 8.04 20.35
CA HIS A 203 32.43 7.09 21.06
C HIS A 203 32.29 7.52 22.52
N ARG A 204 31.32 8.38 22.83
CA ARG A 204 30.88 8.56 24.21
C ARG A 204 29.93 7.44 24.58
N PRO A 205 30.17 6.71 25.69
CA PRO A 205 29.21 5.70 26.16
C PRO A 205 27.89 6.39 26.50
N HIS A 206 26.83 6.03 25.80
CA HIS A 206 25.48 6.53 26.09
C HIS A 206 24.81 5.69 27.15
N GLN A 207 24.14 6.34 28.12
CA GLN A 207 23.21 5.65 29.00
C GLN A 207 22.06 5.07 28.14
N PRO A 208 21.61 3.84 28.40
CA PRO A 208 20.54 3.23 27.65
C PRO A 208 19.25 4.04 27.79
N LEU A 209 18.71 4.53 26.64
CA LEU A 209 17.43 5.26 26.54
C LEU A 209 16.21 4.34 26.68
N LEU A 210 16.38 3.12 27.18
CA LEU A 210 15.27 2.20 27.38
C LEU A 210 14.42 2.70 28.55
N ARG A 211 13.17 3.03 28.30
CA ARG A 211 12.18 3.17 29.36
C ARG A 211 12.20 1.87 30.19
N PRO A 212 12.30 1.92 31.53
CA PRO A 212 12.13 0.74 32.33
C PRO A 212 10.80 0.08 31.95
N ARG A 213 10.80 -1.23 31.79
CA ARG A 213 9.55 -1.98 31.58
C ARG A 213 8.59 -1.57 32.67
N ARG A 214 7.37 -1.15 32.32
CA ARG A 214 6.29 -0.99 33.27
C ARG A 214 6.11 -2.35 33.96
N ASP A 215 6.32 -2.38 35.26
CA ASP A 215 6.06 -3.56 36.07
C ASP A 215 4.54 -3.78 36.05
N PRO A 216 4.01 -4.91 35.56
CA PRO A 216 2.57 -5.14 35.49
C PRO A 216 1.87 -5.24 36.84
N MET A 217 2.62 -5.11 37.94
CA MET A 217 2.14 -5.28 39.33
C MET A 217 1.83 -3.97 40.06
N THR A 218 1.84 -2.80 39.41
CA THR A 218 1.47 -1.52 40.07
C THR A 218 0.15 -0.97 39.52
N GLU A 219 -0.91 -1.79 39.48
CA GLU A 219 -2.27 -1.26 39.56
C GLU A 219 -2.63 -1.02 41.03
N PRO A 220 -3.05 0.21 41.41
CA PRO A 220 -3.59 0.44 42.73
C PRO A 220 -4.89 -0.34 42.90
N PRO A 221 -5.16 -0.94 44.07
CA PRO A 221 -6.43 -1.62 44.36
C PRO A 221 -7.57 -0.58 44.30
N HIS A 222 -8.65 -0.98 43.64
CA HIS A 222 -9.92 -0.22 43.55
C HIS A 222 -10.57 0.03 44.90
#